data_ac6ca9bb77203b315a26bc8f4099f1fb
#
_entry.id   ac6ca9bb77203b315a26bc8f4099f1fb
#
_cell.length_a   1.000
_cell.length_b   1.000
_cell.length_c   1.000
_cell.angle_alpha   90.00
_cell.angle_beta   90.00
_cell.angle_gamma   90.00
#
_symmetry.space_group_name_H-M   'P 1'
#
loop_
_entity.id
_entity.type
_entity.pdbx_description
1 polymer ?
#
loop_
_entity_poly.entity_id
_entity_poly.type
_entity_poly.pdbx_seq_one_letter_code
_entity_poly.pdbx_strand_id
1 'polypeptide(L)'
;MKLKTLSKSNSYLFCLIIVFALLSACTNKKTLYYENGNKKSEFSYKNGIFDGEAKWWYENGKIKMLANYKDNKLHGITTRWNEVGYKESEENYENNLQNGTSIYWDKRGNKVTEKFFRNDILEGSYFAWFEDGRLKVEGNYKNGMFDGRWLYYNPQGNIVGIGDFKNGCGKQKAYYPNSKIKIEVNYVDNLKHGKETWWDENGNITNINKYEFGEIKNKGTIN
;
A
#
# COMPACT_ATOMS: atom_id res chain seq x y z
N MET A 1 14.64 -86.22 -41.30
CA MET A 1 14.23 -84.91 -41.78
C MET A 1 13.31 -84.32 -40.73
N LYS A 2 13.83 -83.39 -39.85
CA LYS A 2 13.11 -82.83 -38.66
C LYS A 2 12.59 -81.44 -38.97
N LEU A 3 11.26 -81.30 -38.90
CA LEU A 3 10.59 -80.00 -38.99
C LEU A 3 10.73 -79.28 -37.67
N LYS A 4 11.27 -78.10 -37.69
CA LYS A 4 11.31 -77.19 -36.55
C LYS A 4 9.97 -76.38 -36.47
N THR A 5 9.26 -76.57 -35.41
CA THR A 5 8.10 -75.73 -35.05
C THR A 5 8.57 -74.45 -34.50
N LEU A 6 8.14 -73.37 -35.12
CA LEU A 6 8.33 -72.02 -34.62
C LEU A 6 7.24 -71.70 -33.57
N SER A 7 7.68 -71.46 -32.33
CA SER A 7 6.86 -70.95 -31.26
C SER A 7 6.55 -69.48 -31.53
N LYS A 8 5.25 -69.12 -31.61
CA LYS A 8 4.78 -67.72 -31.59
C LYS A 8 4.73 -67.25 -30.19
N SER A 9 5.65 -66.38 -29.82
CA SER A 9 5.58 -65.59 -28.62
C SER A 9 4.51 -64.49 -28.80
N ASN A 10 3.39 -64.59 -28.06
CA ASN A 10 2.39 -63.50 -27.93
C ASN A 10 2.91 -62.48 -26.96
N SER A 11 3.46 -61.42 -27.52
CA SER A 11 3.82 -60.23 -26.77
C SER A 11 2.57 -59.36 -26.59
N TYR A 12 1.87 -59.49 -25.46
CA TYR A 12 0.82 -58.56 -25.08
C TYR A 12 1.47 -57.23 -24.69
N LEU A 13 1.45 -56.32 -25.64
CA LEU A 13 1.81 -54.93 -25.40
C LEU A 13 0.70 -54.31 -24.51
N PHE A 14 0.94 -54.28 -23.21
CA PHE A 14 0.10 -53.53 -22.26
C PHE A 14 0.32 -52.04 -22.55
N CYS A 15 -0.49 -51.46 -23.43
CA CYS A 15 -0.65 -49.99 -23.50
C CYS A 15 -1.29 -49.50 -22.22
N LEU A 16 -0.46 -49.10 -21.25
CA LEU A 16 -0.86 -48.32 -20.11
C LEU A 16 -1.27 -46.94 -20.61
N ILE A 17 -2.54 -46.77 -20.93
CA ILE A 17 -3.11 -45.45 -21.18
C ILE A 17 -3.18 -44.75 -19.79
N ILE A 18 -2.13 -43.99 -19.48
CA ILE A 18 -2.16 -43.02 -18.39
C ILE A 18 -3.11 -41.91 -18.85
N VAL A 19 -4.36 -42.07 -18.50
CA VAL A 19 -5.33 -40.95 -18.54
C VAL A 19 -4.87 -39.93 -17.49
N PHE A 20 -4.01 -39.00 -17.91
CA PHE A 20 -3.86 -37.74 -17.18
C PHE A 20 -5.23 -37.07 -17.25
N ALA A 21 -6.05 -37.32 -16.25
CA ALA A 21 -7.18 -36.46 -15.93
C ALA A 21 -6.55 -35.11 -15.57
N LEU A 22 -6.41 -34.24 -16.56
CA LEU A 22 -6.29 -32.82 -16.33
C LEU A 22 -7.54 -32.42 -15.57
N LEU A 23 -7.45 -32.40 -14.25
CA LEU A 23 -8.38 -31.68 -13.39
C LEU A 23 -8.26 -30.21 -13.76
N SER A 24 -8.86 -29.84 -14.90
CA SER A 24 -9.25 -28.47 -15.16
C SER A 24 -10.08 -28.03 -13.97
N ALA A 25 -9.47 -27.37 -13.01
CA ALA A 25 -10.23 -26.71 -11.95
C ALA A 25 -11.19 -25.75 -12.67
N CYS A 26 -12.47 -26.14 -12.77
CA CYS A 26 -13.50 -25.28 -13.35
C CYS A 26 -13.56 -24.01 -12.54
N THR A 27 -12.98 -22.94 -13.05
CA THR A 27 -13.16 -21.62 -12.53
C THR A 27 -14.53 -21.14 -13.02
N ASN A 28 -15.49 -21.10 -12.12
CA ASN A 28 -16.81 -20.54 -12.41
C ASN A 28 -16.80 -19.04 -12.12
N LYS A 29 -17.38 -18.26 -13.02
CA LYS A 29 -17.59 -16.82 -12.82
C LYS A 29 -19.06 -16.54 -12.50
N LYS A 30 -19.29 -15.66 -11.52
CA LYS A 30 -20.62 -15.14 -11.21
C LYS A 30 -20.64 -13.65 -11.45
N THR A 31 -21.57 -13.18 -12.29
CA THR A 31 -21.73 -11.78 -12.62
C THR A 31 -23.04 -11.26 -12.05
N LEU A 32 -23.01 -10.09 -11.44
CA LEU A 32 -24.17 -9.31 -11.03
C LEU A 32 -24.28 -8.05 -11.91
N TYR A 33 -25.51 -7.57 -12.09
CA TYR A 33 -25.80 -6.41 -12.94
C TYR A 33 -26.54 -5.34 -12.15
N TYR A 34 -26.41 -4.10 -12.56
CA TYR A 34 -27.25 -2.97 -12.16
C TYR A 34 -28.61 -3.04 -12.86
N GLU A 35 -29.58 -2.26 -12.41
CA GLU A 35 -30.91 -2.17 -13.03
C GLU A 35 -30.86 -1.67 -14.49
N ASN A 36 -29.86 -0.83 -14.80
CA ASN A 36 -29.62 -0.34 -16.17
C ASN A 36 -28.96 -1.35 -17.12
N GLY A 37 -28.69 -2.59 -16.63
CA GLY A 37 -28.07 -3.66 -17.41
C GLY A 37 -26.54 -3.67 -17.43
N ASN A 38 -25.88 -2.64 -16.88
CA ASN A 38 -24.42 -2.63 -16.77
C ASN A 38 -23.93 -3.62 -15.72
N LYS A 39 -22.74 -4.19 -15.93
CA LYS A 39 -22.12 -5.05 -14.93
C LYS A 39 -21.89 -4.29 -13.63
N LYS A 40 -22.24 -4.92 -12.49
CA LYS A 40 -22.01 -4.41 -11.14
C LYS A 40 -20.80 -5.07 -10.51
N SER A 41 -20.70 -6.40 -10.64
CA SER A 41 -19.56 -7.16 -10.14
C SER A 41 -19.40 -8.49 -10.87
N GLU A 42 -18.18 -8.99 -10.93
CA GLU A 42 -17.83 -10.31 -11.46
C GLU A 42 -16.81 -10.96 -10.53
N PHE A 43 -17.06 -12.19 -10.12
CA PHE A 43 -16.21 -12.94 -9.20
C PHE A 43 -15.81 -14.27 -9.79
N SER A 44 -14.55 -14.64 -9.62
CA SER A 44 -14.05 -15.98 -9.95
C SER A 44 -14.14 -16.91 -8.73
N TYR A 45 -14.60 -18.13 -8.97
CA TYR A 45 -14.75 -19.15 -7.96
C TYR A 45 -14.01 -20.42 -8.38
N LYS A 46 -13.43 -21.10 -7.41
CA LYS A 46 -12.90 -22.45 -7.53
C LYS A 46 -13.46 -23.28 -6.38
N ASN A 47 -14.13 -24.38 -6.70
CA ASN A 47 -14.77 -25.25 -5.68
C ASN A 47 -15.71 -24.50 -4.71
N GLY A 48 -16.44 -23.47 -5.20
CA GLY A 48 -17.39 -22.71 -4.41
C GLY A 48 -16.83 -21.60 -3.53
N ILE A 49 -15.52 -21.39 -3.53
CA ILE A 49 -14.83 -20.30 -2.79
C ILE A 49 -14.27 -19.26 -3.75
N PHE A 50 -14.09 -18.01 -3.28
CA PHE A 50 -13.43 -16.98 -4.06
C PHE A 50 -11.97 -17.36 -4.33
N ASP A 51 -11.62 -17.50 -5.61
CA ASP A 51 -10.26 -17.82 -6.06
C ASP A 51 -10.08 -17.24 -7.46
N GLY A 52 -9.10 -16.36 -7.61
CA GLY A 52 -8.84 -15.61 -8.83
C GLY A 52 -9.36 -14.17 -8.79
N GLU A 53 -9.54 -13.60 -9.96
CA GLU A 53 -9.88 -12.20 -10.17
C GLU A 53 -11.33 -11.89 -9.76
N ALA A 54 -11.52 -10.73 -9.11
CA ALA A 54 -12.82 -10.13 -8.80
C ALA A 54 -12.84 -8.68 -9.30
N LYS A 55 -13.93 -8.31 -9.97
CA LYS A 55 -14.11 -6.99 -10.57
C LYS A 55 -15.39 -6.34 -10.07
N TRP A 56 -15.36 -5.04 -9.90
CA TRP A 56 -16.52 -4.20 -9.63
C TRP A 56 -16.53 -3.03 -10.59
N TRP A 57 -17.71 -2.61 -10.97
CA TRP A 57 -17.94 -1.46 -11.85
C TRP A 57 -18.85 -0.46 -11.18
N TYR A 58 -18.73 0.79 -11.57
CA TYR A 58 -19.70 1.83 -11.32
C TYR A 58 -20.92 1.63 -12.24
N GLU A 59 -22.02 2.26 -11.90
CA GLU A 59 -23.26 2.19 -12.69
C GLU A 59 -23.09 2.77 -14.10
N ASN A 60 -22.14 3.70 -14.29
CA ASN A 60 -21.75 4.23 -15.60
C ASN A 60 -20.91 3.26 -16.44
N GLY A 61 -20.68 2.02 -15.99
CA GLY A 61 -19.93 0.97 -16.66
C GLY A 61 -18.40 1.05 -16.53
N LYS A 62 -17.84 2.09 -15.89
CA LYS A 62 -16.40 2.19 -15.65
C LYS A 62 -15.99 1.26 -14.50
N ILE A 63 -14.76 0.74 -14.60
CA ILE A 63 -14.20 -0.08 -13.55
C ILE A 63 -14.06 0.72 -12.25
N LYS A 64 -14.49 0.11 -11.13
CA LYS A 64 -14.39 0.67 -9.77
C LYS A 64 -13.27 0.03 -8.98
N MET A 65 -13.16 -1.29 -9.05
CA MET A 65 -12.17 -2.05 -8.31
C MET A 65 -11.82 -3.35 -9.03
N LEU A 66 -10.54 -3.68 -9.01
CA LEU A 66 -9.99 -4.96 -9.39
C LEU A 66 -9.27 -5.53 -8.17
N ALA A 67 -9.56 -6.78 -7.81
CA ALA A 67 -8.89 -7.46 -6.72
C ALA A 67 -8.61 -8.92 -7.11
N ASN A 68 -7.66 -9.53 -6.45
CA ASN A 68 -7.40 -10.95 -6.56
C ASN A 68 -7.66 -11.65 -5.23
N TYR A 69 -8.25 -12.82 -5.31
CA TYR A 69 -8.54 -13.67 -4.15
C TYR A 69 -7.84 -15.01 -4.31
N LYS A 70 -7.42 -15.55 -3.17
CA LYS A 70 -6.96 -16.93 -3.02
C LYS A 70 -7.60 -17.49 -1.75
N ASP A 71 -8.31 -18.59 -1.88
CA ASP A 71 -8.98 -19.25 -0.75
C ASP A 71 -9.84 -18.29 0.10
N ASN A 72 -10.72 -17.49 -0.54
CA ASN A 72 -11.58 -16.45 0.06
C ASN A 72 -10.82 -15.25 0.69
N LYS A 73 -9.52 -15.13 0.50
CA LYS A 73 -8.71 -14.04 1.06
C LYS A 73 -8.15 -13.16 -0.05
N LEU A 74 -8.11 -11.84 0.17
CA LEU A 74 -7.38 -10.93 -0.71
C LEU A 74 -5.93 -11.38 -0.80
N HIS A 75 -5.43 -11.50 -2.04
CA HIS A 75 -4.07 -11.95 -2.32
C HIS A 75 -3.58 -11.33 -3.63
N GLY A 76 -2.47 -10.61 -3.57
CA GLY A 76 -1.96 -9.83 -4.69
C GLY A 76 -2.48 -8.40 -4.72
N ILE A 77 -2.44 -7.76 -5.89
CA ILE A 77 -2.76 -6.35 -6.05
C ILE A 77 -4.27 -6.12 -6.06
N THR A 78 -4.73 -5.16 -5.27
CA THR A 78 -6.05 -4.55 -5.35
C THR A 78 -5.91 -3.13 -5.86
N THR A 79 -6.59 -2.81 -6.97
CA THR A 79 -6.61 -1.47 -7.56
C THR A 79 -8.01 -0.87 -7.49
N ARG A 80 -8.10 0.41 -7.10
CA ARG A 80 -9.36 1.17 -7.06
C ARG A 80 -9.28 2.39 -7.97
N TRP A 81 -10.39 2.72 -8.60
CA TRP A 81 -10.58 3.88 -9.46
C TRP A 81 -11.81 4.67 -9.03
N ASN A 82 -11.81 5.98 -9.25
CA ASN A 82 -12.97 6.82 -9.08
C ASN A 82 -13.91 6.73 -10.30
N GLU A 83 -15.10 7.33 -10.20
CA GLU A 83 -16.12 7.30 -11.26
C GLU A 83 -15.67 8.00 -12.56
N VAL A 84 -14.70 8.91 -12.49
CA VAL A 84 -14.12 9.56 -13.66
C VAL A 84 -13.16 8.62 -14.38
N GLY A 85 -12.55 7.66 -13.66
CA GLY A 85 -11.63 6.63 -14.16
C GLY A 85 -10.17 6.88 -13.77
N TYR A 86 -9.88 7.84 -12.90
CA TYR A 86 -8.56 7.99 -12.32
C TYR A 86 -8.34 6.96 -11.20
N LYS A 87 -7.13 6.41 -11.15
CA LYS A 87 -6.72 5.50 -10.08
C LYS A 87 -6.73 6.24 -8.74
N GLU A 88 -7.27 5.62 -7.68
CA GLU A 88 -7.28 6.13 -6.30
C GLU A 88 -6.28 5.40 -5.42
N SER A 89 -6.19 4.06 -5.58
CA SER A 89 -5.21 3.27 -4.83
C SER A 89 -4.78 2.02 -5.59
N GLU A 90 -3.58 1.58 -5.27
CA GLU A 90 -3.03 0.27 -5.62
C GLU A 90 -2.36 -0.29 -4.38
N GLU A 91 -2.87 -1.39 -3.86
CA GLU A 91 -2.51 -1.95 -2.57
C GLU A 91 -2.18 -3.43 -2.73
N ASN A 92 -1.06 -3.87 -2.16
CA ASN A 92 -0.69 -5.28 -2.16
C ASN A 92 -1.22 -5.98 -0.91
N TYR A 93 -1.81 -7.16 -1.10
CA TYR A 93 -2.37 -7.98 -0.05
C TYR A 93 -1.80 -9.39 -0.05
N GLU A 94 -1.63 -9.94 1.13
CA GLU A 94 -1.35 -11.35 1.36
C GLU A 94 -2.25 -11.85 2.50
N ASN A 95 -3.14 -12.80 2.20
CA ASN A 95 -4.08 -13.38 3.18
C ASN A 95 -4.95 -12.33 3.92
N ASN A 96 -5.50 -11.34 3.19
CA ASN A 96 -6.28 -10.19 3.67
C ASN A 96 -5.47 -9.07 4.37
N LEU A 97 -4.18 -9.25 4.63
CA LEU A 97 -3.33 -8.23 5.24
C LEU A 97 -2.59 -7.46 4.16
N GLN A 98 -2.43 -6.14 4.31
CA GLN A 98 -1.56 -5.37 3.43
C GLN A 98 -0.12 -5.85 3.61
N ASN A 99 0.51 -6.24 2.51
CA ASN A 99 1.88 -6.76 2.50
C ASN A 99 2.57 -6.35 1.19
N GLY A 100 3.51 -5.43 1.29
CA GLY A 100 4.17 -4.82 0.14
C GLY A 100 3.84 -3.33 -0.02
N THR A 101 4.11 -2.80 -1.22
CA THR A 101 3.89 -1.39 -1.55
C THR A 101 2.42 -1.08 -1.72
N SER A 102 1.98 0.05 -1.16
CA SER A 102 0.68 0.66 -1.40
C SER A 102 0.86 2.09 -1.90
N ILE A 103 0.20 2.42 -3.01
CA ILE A 103 0.29 3.73 -3.68
C ILE A 103 -1.11 4.35 -3.70
N TYR A 104 -1.18 5.65 -3.44
CA TYR A 104 -2.41 6.42 -3.41
C TYR A 104 -2.31 7.64 -4.34
N TRP A 105 -3.39 7.95 -5.01
CA TRP A 105 -3.53 9.08 -5.93
C TRP A 105 -4.68 9.99 -5.48
N ASP A 106 -4.62 11.26 -5.84
CA ASP A 106 -5.70 12.22 -5.64
C ASP A 106 -6.83 12.03 -6.69
N LYS A 107 -7.88 12.83 -6.56
CA LYS A 107 -9.04 12.80 -7.48
C LYS A 107 -8.70 13.17 -8.93
N ARG A 108 -7.53 13.75 -9.19
CA ARG A 108 -7.03 14.13 -10.52
C ARG A 108 -6.06 13.11 -11.10
N GLY A 109 -5.70 12.08 -10.31
CA GLY A 109 -4.76 11.04 -10.70
C GLY A 109 -3.29 11.39 -10.43
N ASN A 110 -3.01 12.42 -9.63
CA ASN A 110 -1.64 12.70 -9.19
C ASN A 110 -1.28 11.79 -8.01
N LYS A 111 -0.08 11.23 -8.03
CA LYS A 111 0.44 10.41 -6.94
C LYS A 111 0.62 11.25 -5.68
N VAL A 112 0.02 10.80 -4.56
CA VAL A 112 0.03 11.53 -3.29
C VAL A 112 0.94 10.88 -2.27
N THR A 113 0.85 9.54 -2.11
CA THR A 113 1.67 8.81 -1.14
C THR A 113 2.03 7.42 -1.66
N GLU A 114 3.18 6.95 -1.21
CA GLU A 114 3.63 5.57 -1.32
C GLU A 114 4.12 5.10 0.03
N LYS A 115 3.67 3.92 0.44
CA LYS A 115 3.95 3.31 1.74
C LYS A 115 4.28 1.85 1.53
N PHE A 116 5.10 1.30 2.40
CA PHE A 116 5.34 -0.13 2.45
C PHE A 116 4.72 -0.70 3.73
N PHE A 117 4.04 -1.83 3.59
CA PHE A 117 3.43 -2.56 4.70
C PHE A 117 4.00 -3.96 4.81
N ARG A 118 4.03 -4.46 6.05
CA ARG A 118 4.25 -5.87 6.38
C ARG A 118 3.15 -6.29 7.35
N ASN A 119 2.22 -7.13 6.87
CA ASN A 119 1.08 -7.63 7.66
C ASN A 119 0.30 -6.48 8.34
N ASP A 120 -0.19 -5.50 7.54
CA ASP A 120 -0.90 -4.28 7.95
C ASP A 120 -0.08 -3.27 8.77
N ILE A 121 1.18 -3.55 9.08
CA ILE A 121 2.06 -2.65 9.83
C ILE A 121 2.94 -1.87 8.86
N LEU A 122 3.01 -0.54 9.00
CA LEU A 122 3.92 0.30 8.23
C LEU A 122 5.38 -0.13 8.50
N GLU A 123 6.09 -0.43 7.42
CA GLU A 123 7.47 -0.91 7.45
C GLU A 123 8.23 -0.38 6.25
N GLY A 124 9.48 0.07 6.42
CA GLY A 124 10.27 0.56 5.28
C GLY A 124 9.88 1.96 4.81
N SER A 125 10.13 2.23 3.55
CA SER A 125 10.08 3.58 2.97
C SER A 125 8.68 4.18 2.92
N TYR A 126 8.62 5.48 3.16
CA TYR A 126 7.46 6.34 3.00
C TYR A 126 7.80 7.52 2.12
N PHE A 127 6.95 7.80 1.14
CA PHE A 127 7.06 8.98 0.27
C PHE A 127 5.72 9.70 0.19
N ALA A 128 5.76 11.03 0.15
CA ALA A 128 4.62 11.86 -0.18
C ALA A 128 5.02 12.93 -1.20
N TRP A 129 4.10 13.31 -2.07
CA TRP A 129 4.32 14.26 -3.15
C TRP A 129 3.36 15.45 -3.06
N PHE A 130 3.77 16.58 -3.61
CA PHE A 130 2.91 17.71 -3.93
C PHE A 130 2.04 17.38 -5.15
N GLU A 131 0.98 18.16 -5.38
CA GLU A 131 0.08 17.99 -6.55
C GLU A 131 0.81 18.09 -7.90
N ASP A 132 1.95 18.78 -7.95
CA ASP A 132 2.78 18.91 -9.16
C ASP A 132 3.78 17.75 -9.37
N GLY A 133 3.70 16.70 -8.53
CA GLY A 133 4.53 15.50 -8.60
C GLY A 133 5.90 15.63 -7.95
N ARG A 134 6.27 16.80 -7.39
CA ARG A 134 7.53 16.96 -6.68
C ARG A 134 7.46 16.30 -5.29
N LEU A 135 8.59 15.75 -4.84
CA LEU A 135 8.70 15.11 -3.53
C LEU A 135 8.46 16.14 -2.42
N LYS A 136 7.57 15.78 -1.48
CA LYS A 136 7.18 16.60 -0.32
C LYS A 136 7.78 16.07 0.97
N VAL A 137 7.76 14.74 1.13
CA VAL A 137 8.27 14.06 2.33
C VAL A 137 8.87 12.74 1.91
N GLU A 138 10.00 12.38 2.51
CA GLU A 138 10.51 11.03 2.53
C GLU A 138 10.96 10.65 3.94
N GLY A 139 10.84 9.37 4.27
CA GLY A 139 11.21 8.83 5.56
C GLY A 139 11.06 7.31 5.61
N ASN A 140 11.20 6.77 6.78
CA ASN A 140 11.13 5.33 7.00
C ASN A 140 10.32 5.00 8.25
N TYR A 141 9.56 3.92 8.15
CA TYR A 141 8.87 3.30 9.28
C TYR A 141 9.54 1.99 9.66
N LYS A 142 9.50 1.65 10.94
CA LYS A 142 9.86 0.35 11.48
C LYS A 142 8.83 -0.06 12.52
N ASN A 143 8.15 -1.18 12.29
CA ASN A 143 7.06 -1.65 13.15
C ASN A 143 6.00 -0.57 13.43
N GLY A 144 5.61 0.23 12.42
CA GLY A 144 4.62 1.30 12.52
C GLY A 144 5.15 2.60 13.14
N MET A 145 6.40 2.63 13.58
CA MET A 145 7.02 3.78 14.23
C MET A 145 7.95 4.53 13.27
N PHE A 146 8.03 5.86 13.40
CA PHE A 146 9.04 6.66 12.70
C PHE A 146 10.43 6.14 13.05
N ASP A 147 11.26 5.89 12.03
CA ASP A 147 12.63 5.39 12.22
C ASP A 147 13.57 6.03 11.22
N GLY A 148 14.80 6.35 11.66
CA GLY A 148 15.79 7.01 10.82
C GLY A 148 15.50 8.47 10.54
N ARG A 149 16.07 8.94 9.42
CA ARG A 149 15.95 10.34 8.99
C ARG A 149 14.70 10.55 8.15
N TRP A 150 13.97 11.64 8.43
CA TRP A 150 12.83 12.13 7.67
C TRP A 150 13.19 13.47 7.07
N LEU A 151 12.95 13.65 5.77
CA LEU A 151 13.20 14.89 5.05
C LEU A 151 11.90 15.48 4.55
N TYR A 152 11.77 16.79 4.72
CA TYR A 152 10.61 17.56 4.30
C TYR A 152 11.07 18.63 3.31
N TYR A 153 10.41 18.70 2.17
CA TYR A 153 10.76 19.57 1.06
C TYR A 153 9.71 20.66 0.85
N ASN A 154 10.16 21.81 0.33
CA ASN A 154 9.25 22.80 -0.23
C ASN A 154 8.97 22.51 -1.73
N PRO A 155 8.00 23.22 -2.37
CA PRO A 155 7.72 23.03 -3.79
C PRO A 155 8.90 23.35 -4.73
N GLN A 156 9.96 24.00 -4.28
CA GLN A 156 11.18 24.25 -5.05
C GLN A 156 12.21 23.11 -4.93
N GLY A 157 11.91 22.07 -4.11
CA GLY A 157 12.79 20.91 -3.87
C GLY A 157 13.86 21.15 -2.81
N ASN A 158 13.82 22.27 -2.09
CA ASN A 158 14.75 22.52 -0.99
C ASN A 158 14.27 21.84 0.30
N ILE A 159 15.21 21.31 1.07
CA ILE A 159 14.90 20.74 2.40
C ILE A 159 14.54 21.91 3.33
N VAL A 160 13.32 21.84 3.88
CA VAL A 160 12.78 22.81 4.85
C VAL A 160 12.54 22.21 6.21
N GLY A 161 12.76 20.90 6.38
CA GLY A 161 12.65 20.23 7.67
C GLY A 161 13.40 18.91 7.67
N ILE A 162 13.85 18.53 8.86
CA ILE A 162 14.54 17.26 9.12
C ILE A 162 13.97 16.68 10.41
N GLY A 163 13.63 15.40 10.40
CA GLY A 163 13.32 14.61 11.57
C GLY A 163 14.35 13.51 11.75
N ASP A 164 14.82 13.30 12.96
CA ASP A 164 15.69 12.17 13.30
C ASP A 164 14.98 11.35 14.40
N PHE A 165 14.62 10.11 14.05
CA PHE A 165 13.77 9.26 14.89
C PHE A 165 14.38 7.88 15.10
N LYS A 166 14.05 7.29 16.24
CA LYS A 166 14.30 5.87 16.52
C LYS A 166 13.11 5.30 17.28
N ASN A 167 12.45 4.31 16.67
CA ASN A 167 11.27 3.67 17.25
C ASN A 167 10.23 4.69 17.74
N GLY A 168 9.85 5.66 16.90
CA GLY A 168 8.83 6.67 17.18
C GLY A 168 9.26 7.80 18.11
N CYS A 169 10.46 7.75 18.67
CA CYS A 169 11.01 8.78 19.56
C CYS A 169 12.06 9.60 18.80
N GLY A 170 12.04 10.93 18.98
CA GLY A 170 13.01 11.79 18.31
C GLY A 170 12.61 13.23 18.25
N LYS A 171 13.23 13.96 17.33
CA LYS A 171 13.00 15.38 17.10
C LYS A 171 12.81 15.67 15.63
N GLN A 172 11.90 16.60 15.37
CA GLN A 172 11.73 17.22 14.06
C GLN A 172 12.08 18.69 14.16
N LYS A 173 12.81 19.19 13.17
CA LYS A 173 13.11 20.62 12.99
C LYS A 173 12.58 21.10 11.65
N ALA A 174 12.06 22.31 11.61
CA ALA A 174 11.80 23.02 10.37
C ALA A 174 12.69 24.28 10.32
N TYR A 175 12.99 24.76 9.13
CA TYR A 175 13.94 25.83 8.90
C TYR A 175 13.31 26.93 8.05
N TYR A 176 13.77 28.16 8.29
CA TYR A 176 13.59 29.31 7.41
C TYR A 176 14.49 29.20 6.18
N PRO A 177 14.23 29.97 5.10
CA PRO A 177 15.12 30.01 3.92
C PRO A 177 16.57 30.40 4.24
N ASN A 178 16.80 31.18 5.31
CA ASN A 178 18.12 31.55 5.80
C ASN A 178 18.80 30.46 6.66
N SER A 179 18.28 29.23 6.65
CA SER A 179 18.74 28.05 7.40
C SER A 179 18.63 28.15 8.93
N LYS A 180 18.04 29.21 9.49
CA LYS A 180 17.77 29.28 10.92
C LYS A 180 16.57 28.38 11.29
N ILE A 181 16.61 27.84 12.49
CA ILE A 181 15.51 26.99 13.01
C ILE A 181 14.25 27.85 13.15
N LYS A 182 13.14 27.35 12.60
CA LYS A 182 11.80 27.92 12.70
C LYS A 182 10.99 27.22 13.80
N ILE A 183 11.09 25.88 13.87
CA ILE A 183 10.35 25.04 14.80
C ILE A 183 11.24 23.88 15.21
N GLU A 184 11.18 23.49 16.48
CA GLU A 184 11.64 22.20 16.99
C GLU A 184 10.52 21.51 17.77
N VAL A 185 10.27 20.24 17.47
CA VAL A 185 9.23 19.42 18.08
C VAL A 185 9.81 18.11 18.55
N ASN A 186 9.48 17.69 19.76
CA ASN A 186 9.85 16.38 20.28
C ASN A 186 8.69 15.38 20.10
N TYR A 187 9.04 14.12 19.88
CA TYR A 187 8.10 13.02 19.67
C TYR A 187 8.44 11.84 20.58
N VAL A 188 7.37 11.16 21.04
CA VAL A 188 7.38 9.87 21.71
C VAL A 188 6.24 9.06 21.12
N ASP A 189 6.49 7.82 20.72
CA ASP A 189 5.53 6.91 20.09
C ASP A 189 4.80 7.54 18.88
N ASN A 190 5.53 8.24 18.00
CA ASN A 190 5.03 9.02 16.85
C ASN A 190 4.15 10.23 17.23
N LEU A 191 3.94 10.51 18.49
CA LEU A 191 3.10 11.61 18.97
C LEU A 191 3.98 12.77 19.49
N LYS A 192 3.52 14.01 19.25
CA LYS A 192 4.19 15.17 19.86
C LYS A 192 4.20 15.01 21.37
N HIS A 193 5.38 15.15 21.98
CA HIS A 193 5.57 15.03 23.43
C HIS A 193 6.64 16.00 23.93
N GLY A 194 6.39 16.66 25.07
CA GLY A 194 7.27 17.69 25.60
C GLY A 194 7.11 19.03 24.92
N LYS A 195 8.21 19.73 24.68
CA LYS A 195 8.19 21.10 24.14
C LYS A 195 8.12 21.09 22.61
N GLU A 196 7.31 21.99 22.08
CA GLU A 196 7.37 22.50 20.71
C GLU A 196 7.75 23.98 20.81
N THR A 197 8.90 24.34 20.25
CA THR A 197 9.44 25.70 20.35
C THR A 197 9.46 26.33 18.96
N TRP A 198 9.03 27.58 18.87
CA TRP A 198 8.99 28.39 17.66
C TRP A 198 9.94 29.57 17.78
N TRP A 199 10.63 29.90 16.71
CA TRP A 199 11.53 31.05 16.60
C TRP A 199 11.12 31.95 15.44
N ASP A 200 11.48 33.21 15.53
CA ASP A 200 11.47 34.15 14.39
C ASP A 200 12.73 34.00 13.52
N GLU A 201 12.79 34.73 12.40
CA GLU A 201 13.95 34.72 11.50
C GLU A 201 15.23 35.30 12.12
N ASN A 202 15.13 36.05 13.24
CA ASN A 202 16.25 36.55 13.99
C ASN A 202 16.81 35.51 14.97
N GLY A 203 16.02 34.49 15.31
CA GLY A 203 16.36 33.44 16.26
C GLY A 203 15.82 33.66 17.66
N ASN A 204 14.89 34.64 17.85
CA ASN A 204 14.21 34.83 19.11
C ASN A 204 13.06 33.85 19.25
N ILE A 205 12.85 33.31 20.44
CA ILE A 205 11.72 32.41 20.72
C ILE A 205 10.43 33.26 20.72
N THR A 206 9.46 32.81 19.92
CA THR A 206 8.15 33.47 19.80
C THR A 206 7.04 32.67 20.48
N ASN A 207 7.17 31.37 20.60
CA ASN A 207 6.16 30.53 21.24
C ASN A 207 6.78 29.23 21.79
N ILE A 208 6.22 28.74 22.90
CA ILE A 208 6.52 27.42 23.46
C ILE A 208 5.21 26.75 23.82
N ASN A 209 4.86 25.69 23.12
CA ASN A 209 3.76 24.80 23.49
C ASN A 209 4.31 23.57 24.23
N LYS A 210 3.50 23.01 25.13
CA LYS A 210 3.82 21.74 25.80
C LYS A 210 2.77 20.70 25.41
N TYR A 211 3.24 19.56 24.93
CA TYR A 211 2.43 18.42 24.54
C TYR A 211 2.64 17.23 25.47
N GLU A 212 1.62 16.42 25.62
CA GLU A 212 1.67 15.12 26.25
C GLU A 212 0.91 14.13 25.37
N PHE A 213 1.62 13.17 24.77
CA PHE A 213 1.11 12.17 23.83
C PHE A 213 0.13 12.74 22.77
N GLY A 214 0.55 13.81 22.08
CA GLY A 214 -0.22 14.46 21.01
C GLY A 214 -1.20 15.55 21.49
N GLU A 215 -1.56 15.58 22.77
CA GLU A 215 -2.46 16.59 23.33
C GLU A 215 -1.69 17.82 23.81
N ILE A 216 -2.19 19.01 23.48
CA ILE A 216 -1.61 20.25 23.94
C ILE A 216 -2.02 20.50 25.40
N LYS A 217 -1.05 20.62 26.31
CA LYS A 217 -1.30 20.88 27.75
C LYS A 217 -1.09 22.34 28.12
N ASN A 218 -0.23 23.05 27.39
CA ASN A 218 0.01 24.47 27.62
C ASN A 218 0.35 25.17 26.31
N LYS A 219 -0.19 26.38 26.11
CA LYS A 219 0.14 27.29 25.01
C LYS A 219 0.81 28.52 25.63
N GLY A 220 2.06 28.76 25.28
CA GLY A 220 2.81 29.92 25.77
C GLY A 220 3.25 30.81 24.62
N THR A 221 2.65 31.99 24.50
CA THR A 221 3.18 33.06 23.65
C THR A 221 4.17 33.88 24.50
N ILE A 222 5.36 34.11 23.96
CA ILE A 222 6.34 35.03 24.56
C ILE A 222 6.17 36.35 23.83
N ASN A 223 5.67 37.35 24.52
CA ASN A 223 5.52 38.74 24.02
C ASN A 223 6.90 39.41 23.97
#